data_85c5083bad9dc6d0a4380584e548681e
#
_entry.id   85c5083bad9dc6d0a4380584e548681e
#
_cell.length_a   1.000
_cell.length_b   1.000
_cell.length_c   1.000
_cell.angle_alpha   90.00
_cell.angle_beta   90.00
_cell.angle_gamma   90.00
#
_symmetry.space_group_name_H-M   'P 1'
#
loop_
_entity.id
_entity.type
_entity.pdbx_description
1 polymer ?
#
loop_
_entity_poly.entity_id
_entity_poly.type
_entity_poly.pdbx_seq_one_letter_code
_entity_poly.pdbx_strand_id
1 'polypeptide(L)'
;MRGSRLMLVTLRDAPADAEIISHQLLLRGGFIQRVTSGIYAYMPLLLKVIKKITSIVQEELDAKGCLETLLPQLHPAEIWKQSGRWDGYTAGEGIMFHLTDRQDRELGLGPTHEEVITRIAWDFLQSYKQLPINLYQIQTKFRDEIRPRFGLM
;
A
#
# COMPACT_ATOMS: atom_id res chain seq x y z
N MET A 1 15.21 -18.21 16.05
CA MET A 1 16.18 -17.64 15.07
C MET A 1 17.33 -17.03 15.87
N ARG A 2 18.58 -17.26 15.49
CA ARG A 2 19.73 -16.68 16.19
C ARG A 2 19.95 -15.24 15.73
N GLY A 3 20.15 -14.27 16.66
CA GLY A 3 20.38 -12.87 16.34
C GLY A 3 21.57 -12.63 15.39
N SER A 4 22.61 -13.45 15.50
CA SER A 4 23.80 -13.41 14.63
C SER A 4 23.53 -13.76 13.13
N ARG A 5 22.35 -14.29 12.84
CA ARG A 5 21.91 -14.61 11.45
C ARG A 5 20.85 -13.64 10.93
N LEU A 6 20.45 -12.67 11.74
CA LEU A 6 19.61 -11.56 11.30
C LEU A 6 20.50 -10.49 10.67
N MET A 7 20.12 -9.96 9.53
CA MET A 7 20.73 -8.74 8.99
C MET A 7 20.29 -7.55 9.85
N LEU A 8 20.78 -7.52 11.09
CA LEU A 8 20.41 -6.51 12.07
C LEU A 8 21.59 -5.58 12.27
N VAL A 9 21.49 -4.38 11.71
CA VAL A 9 22.44 -3.30 11.92
C VAL A 9 21.73 -2.21 12.71
N THR A 10 22.19 -1.94 13.92
CA THR A 10 21.66 -0.88 14.77
C THR A 10 22.55 0.35 14.69
N LEU A 11 21.94 1.53 14.80
CA LEU A 11 22.63 2.80 14.82
C LEU A 11 22.65 3.37 16.25
N ARG A 12 23.78 3.98 16.63
CA ARG A 12 23.88 4.68 17.91
C ARG A 12 22.99 5.92 17.92
N ASP A 13 23.06 6.71 16.85
CA ASP A 13 22.34 7.97 16.72
C ASP A 13 21.33 7.88 15.59
N ALA A 14 20.25 8.62 15.70
CA ALA A 14 19.28 8.74 14.61
C ALA A 14 19.86 9.62 13.49
N PRO A 15 19.57 9.31 12.20
CA PRO A 15 19.88 10.23 11.12
C PRO A 15 19.23 11.59 11.33
N ALA A 16 19.92 12.67 10.94
CA ALA A 16 19.49 14.05 11.19
C ALA A 16 18.15 14.41 10.52
N ASP A 17 17.79 13.70 9.47
CA ASP A 17 16.54 13.87 8.72
C ASP A 17 15.35 13.09 9.31
N ALA A 18 15.55 12.33 10.37
CA ALA A 18 14.51 11.62 11.08
C ALA A 18 13.99 12.47 12.24
N GLU A 19 12.90 13.21 12.01
CA GLU A 19 12.34 14.12 13.02
C GLU A 19 11.43 13.40 14.02
N ILE A 20 10.68 12.41 13.57
CA ILE A 20 9.66 11.73 14.37
C ILE A 20 10.26 10.56 15.13
N ILE A 21 9.92 10.44 16.41
CA ILE A 21 10.46 9.43 17.33
C ILE A 21 10.29 7.99 16.81
N SER A 22 9.14 7.64 16.25
CA SER A 22 8.91 6.30 15.68
C SER A 22 9.84 6.03 14.50
N HIS A 23 10.05 7.00 13.63
CA HIS A 23 10.98 6.90 12.50
C HIS A 23 12.43 6.74 12.97
N GLN A 24 12.85 7.55 13.95
CA GLN A 24 14.17 7.45 14.58
C GLN A 24 14.41 6.06 15.16
N LEU A 25 13.45 5.53 15.91
CA LEU A 25 13.56 4.22 16.55
C LEU A 25 13.61 3.08 15.54
N LEU A 26 12.82 3.16 14.46
CA LEU A 26 12.83 2.16 13.40
C LEU A 26 14.17 2.13 12.65
N LEU A 27 14.74 3.28 12.33
CA LEU A 27 16.08 3.39 11.73
C LEU A 27 17.16 2.89 12.67
N ARG A 28 17.18 3.38 13.93
CA ARG A 28 18.17 2.99 14.92
C ARG A 28 18.11 1.49 15.27
N GLY A 29 16.92 0.95 15.36
CA GLY A 29 16.70 -0.47 15.67
C GLY A 29 16.93 -1.41 14.49
N GLY A 30 17.27 -0.91 13.30
CA GLY A 30 17.48 -1.73 12.11
C GLY A 30 16.20 -2.41 11.60
N PHE A 31 15.05 -1.80 11.86
CA PHE A 31 13.77 -2.27 11.34
C PHE A 31 13.54 -1.86 9.89
N ILE A 32 14.06 -0.69 9.52
CA ILE A 32 14.03 -0.16 8.16
C ILE A 32 15.42 0.28 7.72
N GLN A 33 15.64 0.22 6.42
CA GLN A 33 16.82 0.77 5.75
C GLN A 33 16.36 1.78 4.72
N ARG A 34 16.88 3.00 4.80
CA ARG A 34 16.60 4.02 3.79
C ARG A 34 17.32 3.67 2.48
N VAL A 35 16.57 3.64 1.38
CA VAL A 35 17.09 3.50 0.03
C VAL A 35 17.30 4.90 -0.58
N THR A 36 16.27 5.73 -0.50
CA THR A 36 16.32 7.16 -0.83
C THR A 36 15.26 7.91 -0.03
N SER A 37 15.12 9.21 -0.22
CA SER A 37 14.08 10.00 0.45
C SER A 37 12.69 9.42 0.17
N GLY A 38 11.93 9.15 1.23
CA GLY A 38 10.59 8.56 1.13
C GLY A 38 10.53 7.08 0.73
N ILE A 39 11.66 6.41 0.43
CA ILE A 39 11.70 5.01 0.01
C ILE A 39 12.55 4.20 0.98
N TYR A 40 11.93 3.19 1.61
CA TYR A 40 12.54 2.36 2.65
C TYR A 40 12.42 0.87 2.33
N ALA A 41 13.47 0.13 2.60
CA ALA A 41 13.40 -1.33 2.67
C ALA A 41 12.98 -1.76 4.08
N TYR A 42 12.04 -2.67 4.15
CA TYR A 42 11.59 -3.27 5.40
C TYR A 42 12.48 -4.46 5.74
N MET A 43 13.23 -4.32 6.83
CA MET A 43 14.19 -5.32 7.27
C MET A 43 13.49 -6.53 7.95
N PRO A 44 14.17 -7.67 8.12
CA PRO A 44 13.55 -8.91 8.61
C PRO A 44 12.75 -8.78 9.91
N LEU A 45 13.16 -7.90 10.83
CA LEU A 45 12.42 -7.69 12.07
C LEU A 45 11.11 -6.96 11.83
N LEU A 46 11.11 -5.88 11.03
CA LEU A 46 9.87 -5.17 10.70
C LEU A 46 8.92 -6.06 9.92
N LEU A 47 9.44 -6.83 8.96
CA LEU A 47 8.59 -7.75 8.19
C LEU A 47 7.88 -8.78 9.06
N LYS A 48 8.53 -9.25 10.16
CA LYS A 48 7.86 -10.12 11.13
C LYS A 48 6.74 -9.42 11.88
N VAL A 49 6.96 -8.16 12.27
CA VAL A 49 5.93 -7.37 12.96
C VAL A 49 4.74 -7.15 12.03
N ILE A 50 5.00 -6.73 10.77
CA ILE A 50 3.95 -6.53 9.76
C ILE A 50 3.15 -7.82 9.55
N LYS A 51 3.82 -8.97 9.34
CA LYS A 51 3.14 -10.26 9.17
C LYS A 51 2.25 -10.61 10.36
N LYS A 52 2.70 -10.33 11.59
CA LYS A 52 1.90 -10.57 12.79
C LYS A 52 0.67 -9.66 12.86
N ILE A 53 0.82 -8.38 12.53
CA ILE A 53 -0.31 -7.44 12.45
C ILE A 53 -1.29 -7.89 11.36
N THR A 54 -0.77 -8.24 10.19
CA THR A 54 -1.56 -8.76 9.06
C THR A 54 -2.38 -9.98 9.49
N SER A 55 -1.76 -10.96 10.16
CA SER A 55 -2.46 -12.16 10.64
C SER A 55 -3.62 -11.82 11.58
N ILE A 56 -3.40 -10.89 12.53
CA ILE A 56 -4.46 -10.45 13.44
C ILE A 56 -5.62 -9.80 12.68
N VAL A 57 -5.31 -8.93 11.71
CA VAL A 57 -6.35 -8.27 10.90
C VAL A 57 -7.13 -9.29 10.07
N GLN A 58 -6.44 -10.25 9.45
CA GLN A 58 -7.06 -11.34 8.69
C GLN A 58 -7.99 -12.18 9.55
N GLU A 59 -7.50 -12.65 10.71
CA GLU A 59 -8.30 -13.44 11.66
C GLU A 59 -9.59 -12.73 12.07
N GLU A 60 -9.52 -11.42 12.37
CA GLU A 60 -10.69 -10.63 12.78
C GLU A 60 -11.69 -10.38 11.64
N LEU A 61 -11.21 -10.16 10.43
CA LEU A 61 -12.07 -9.92 9.26
C LEU A 61 -12.70 -11.24 8.76
N ASP A 62 -11.92 -12.31 8.69
CA ASP A 62 -12.38 -13.64 8.27
C ASP A 62 -13.45 -14.18 9.23
N ALA A 63 -13.26 -13.98 10.54
CA ALA A 63 -14.25 -14.36 11.55
C ALA A 63 -15.62 -13.64 11.38
N LYS A 64 -15.63 -12.49 10.68
CA LYS A 64 -16.84 -11.75 10.32
C LYS A 64 -17.37 -12.09 8.92
N GLY A 65 -16.78 -13.08 8.25
CA GLY A 65 -17.19 -13.51 6.91
C GLY A 65 -16.76 -12.54 5.80
N CYS A 66 -15.76 -11.70 6.04
CA CYS A 66 -15.15 -10.90 4.99
C CYS A 66 -14.25 -11.79 4.10
N LEU A 67 -14.12 -11.44 2.84
CA LEU A 67 -13.31 -12.18 1.87
C LEU A 67 -12.08 -11.36 1.48
N GLU A 68 -10.90 -11.93 1.67
CA GLU A 68 -9.66 -11.30 1.25
C GLU A 68 -9.50 -11.34 -0.26
N THR A 69 -9.05 -10.23 -0.82
CA THR A 69 -8.72 -10.11 -2.24
C THR A 69 -7.34 -9.49 -2.41
N LEU A 70 -6.62 -9.88 -3.45
CA LEU A 70 -5.40 -9.21 -3.89
C LEU A 70 -5.66 -8.58 -5.25
N LEU A 71 -5.73 -7.26 -5.27
CA LEU A 71 -6.08 -6.51 -6.46
C LEU A 71 -4.81 -6.04 -7.21
N PRO A 72 -4.88 -5.81 -8.53
CA PRO A 72 -3.75 -5.29 -9.27
C PRO A 72 -3.35 -3.92 -8.74
N GLN A 73 -2.05 -3.63 -8.72
CA GLN A 73 -1.52 -2.31 -8.37
C GLN A 73 -1.46 -1.37 -9.57
N LEU A 74 -1.38 -1.94 -10.76
CA LEU A 74 -1.39 -1.20 -12.01
C LEU A 74 -2.81 -1.19 -12.57
N HIS A 75 -3.39 -0.02 -12.67
CA HIS A 75 -4.78 0.19 -13.07
C HIS A 75 -4.86 0.76 -14.47
N PRO A 76 -5.77 0.27 -15.34
CA PRO A 76 -6.04 0.92 -16.60
C PRO A 76 -6.74 2.26 -16.39
N ALA A 77 -6.37 3.27 -17.18
CA ALA A 77 -6.97 4.61 -17.11
C ALA A 77 -8.49 4.60 -17.34
N GLU A 78 -8.99 3.64 -18.12
CA GLU A 78 -10.39 3.53 -18.48
C GLU A 78 -11.33 3.47 -17.27
N ILE A 79 -11.00 2.69 -16.24
CA ILE A 79 -11.86 2.57 -15.05
C ILE A 79 -11.91 3.88 -14.25
N TRP A 80 -10.81 4.63 -14.26
CA TRP A 80 -10.71 5.94 -13.62
C TRP A 80 -11.40 7.04 -14.42
N LYS A 81 -11.37 6.95 -15.76
CA LYS A 81 -12.12 7.83 -16.66
C LYS A 81 -13.62 7.57 -16.53
N GLN A 82 -14.04 6.31 -16.40
CA GLN A 82 -15.43 5.94 -16.15
C GLN A 82 -15.99 6.51 -14.83
N SER A 83 -15.19 6.54 -13.78
CA SER A 83 -15.57 7.16 -12.50
C SER A 83 -15.45 8.70 -12.50
N GLY A 84 -14.88 9.29 -13.56
CA GLY A 84 -14.61 10.72 -13.66
C GLY A 84 -13.46 11.21 -12.78
N ARG A 85 -12.64 10.30 -12.24
CA ARG A 85 -11.57 10.64 -11.28
C ARG A 85 -10.17 10.73 -11.90
N TRP A 86 -9.99 10.30 -13.16
CA TRP A 86 -8.67 10.24 -13.80
C TRP A 86 -7.93 11.58 -13.76
N ASP A 87 -8.56 12.64 -14.26
CA ASP A 87 -7.91 13.95 -14.38
C ASP A 87 -7.58 14.54 -12.99
N GLY A 88 -8.48 14.36 -12.01
CA GLY A 88 -8.24 14.83 -10.64
C GLY A 88 -7.11 14.11 -9.92
N TYR A 89 -6.73 12.92 -10.39
CA TYR A 89 -5.66 12.13 -9.79
C TYR A 89 -4.33 12.20 -10.55
N THR A 90 -4.34 12.64 -11.82
CA THR A 90 -3.15 12.68 -12.68
C THR A 90 -2.72 14.09 -13.09
N ALA A 91 -3.63 15.06 -13.09
CA ALA A 91 -3.33 16.44 -13.51
C ALA A 91 -2.99 17.34 -12.31
N GLY A 92 -2.12 18.33 -12.52
CA GLY A 92 -1.75 19.32 -11.51
C GLY A 92 -1.08 18.70 -10.28
N GLU A 93 -1.71 18.86 -9.12
CA GLU A 93 -1.26 18.24 -7.84
C GLU A 93 -1.83 16.82 -7.64
N GLY A 94 -2.15 16.13 -8.71
CA GLY A 94 -2.64 14.76 -8.67
C GLY A 94 -1.64 13.80 -8.01
N ILE A 95 -2.16 12.87 -7.21
CA ILE A 95 -1.33 11.97 -6.38
C ILE A 95 -1.07 10.60 -7.02
N MET A 96 -1.50 10.39 -8.26
CA MET A 96 -1.32 9.12 -8.94
C MET A 96 -0.09 9.15 -9.84
N PHE A 97 0.86 8.24 -9.59
CA PHE A 97 1.89 7.92 -10.58
C PHE A 97 1.22 7.30 -11.81
N HIS A 98 1.41 7.89 -12.97
CA HIS A 98 0.85 7.38 -14.21
C HIS A 98 1.93 7.21 -15.28
N LEU A 99 1.68 6.30 -16.21
CA LEU A 99 2.61 5.92 -17.25
C LEU A 99 1.86 5.41 -18.48
N THR A 100 2.57 5.36 -19.61
CA THR A 100 2.09 4.71 -20.83
C THR A 100 2.91 3.44 -21.07
N ASP A 101 2.24 2.34 -21.38
CA ASP A 101 2.91 1.08 -21.67
C ASP A 101 3.38 0.99 -23.13
N ARG A 102 3.98 -0.13 -23.51
CA ARG A 102 4.50 -0.35 -24.88
C ARG A 102 3.41 -0.50 -25.94
N GLN A 103 2.15 -0.57 -25.56
CA GLN A 103 0.98 -0.64 -26.42
C GLN A 103 0.19 0.67 -26.41
N ASP A 104 0.83 1.76 -25.97
CA ASP A 104 0.24 3.10 -25.83
C ASP A 104 -1.00 3.15 -24.92
N ARG A 105 -1.12 2.21 -23.95
CA ARG A 105 -2.18 2.22 -22.96
C ARG A 105 -1.78 3.09 -21.77
N GLU A 106 -2.66 3.99 -21.38
CA GLU A 106 -2.50 4.79 -20.16
C GLU A 106 -2.83 3.94 -18.93
N LEU A 107 -1.90 3.95 -17.98
CA LEU A 107 -1.98 3.17 -16.74
C LEU A 107 -1.64 4.07 -15.56
N GLY A 108 -2.16 3.74 -14.37
CA GLY A 108 -1.80 4.40 -13.11
C GLY A 108 -1.43 3.40 -12.04
N LEU A 109 -0.46 3.74 -11.17
CA LEU A 109 -0.24 3.00 -9.94
C LEU A 109 -1.32 3.35 -8.93
N GLY A 110 -2.07 2.37 -8.47
CA GLY A 110 -3.27 2.56 -7.64
C GLY A 110 -3.00 3.29 -6.32
N PRO A 111 -3.44 4.54 -6.17
CA PRO A 111 -3.44 5.25 -4.88
C PRO A 111 -4.54 4.74 -3.96
N THR A 112 -5.53 4.12 -4.54
CA THR A 112 -6.68 3.46 -3.91
C THR A 112 -7.27 2.43 -4.90
N HIS A 113 -8.21 1.58 -4.47
CA HIS A 113 -8.69 0.47 -5.29
C HIS A 113 -10.23 0.43 -5.45
N GLU A 114 -10.93 1.53 -5.14
CA GLU A 114 -12.39 1.58 -5.24
C GLU A 114 -12.87 1.30 -6.68
N GLU A 115 -12.21 1.85 -7.69
CA GLU A 115 -12.54 1.62 -9.09
C GLU A 115 -12.41 0.14 -9.46
N VAL A 116 -11.31 -0.49 -9.04
CA VAL A 116 -11.04 -1.90 -9.35
C VAL A 116 -12.04 -2.81 -8.65
N ILE A 117 -12.26 -2.61 -7.33
CA ILE A 117 -13.16 -3.48 -6.57
C ILE A 117 -14.62 -3.31 -7.00
N THR A 118 -15.02 -2.08 -7.34
CA THR A 118 -16.36 -1.82 -7.86
C THR A 118 -16.57 -2.51 -9.21
N ARG A 119 -15.57 -2.47 -10.08
CA ARG A 119 -15.63 -3.17 -11.37
C ARG A 119 -15.75 -4.68 -11.18
N ILE A 120 -14.95 -5.26 -10.28
CA ILE A 120 -15.04 -6.69 -9.94
C ILE A 120 -16.42 -7.03 -9.38
N ALA A 121 -16.91 -6.24 -8.42
CA ALA A 121 -18.24 -6.45 -7.85
C ALA A 121 -19.32 -6.38 -8.93
N TRP A 122 -19.25 -5.42 -9.83
CA TRP A 122 -20.18 -5.30 -10.97
C TRP A 122 -20.16 -6.54 -11.86
N ASP A 123 -18.98 -7.06 -12.19
CA ASP A 123 -18.85 -8.21 -13.08
C ASP A 123 -19.31 -9.53 -12.44
N PHE A 124 -19.21 -9.67 -11.12
CA PHE A 124 -19.53 -10.91 -10.39
C PHE A 124 -20.90 -10.93 -9.72
N LEU A 125 -21.45 -9.78 -9.33
CA LEU A 125 -22.74 -9.72 -8.67
C LEU A 125 -23.89 -9.78 -9.69
N GLN A 126 -24.56 -10.93 -9.75
CA GLN A 126 -25.66 -11.18 -10.67
C GLN A 126 -27.04 -10.96 -10.04
N SER A 127 -27.11 -10.89 -8.71
CA SER A 127 -28.37 -10.75 -7.96
C SER A 127 -28.14 -10.06 -6.63
N TYR A 128 -29.13 -9.26 -6.20
CA TYR A 128 -29.15 -8.67 -4.85
C TYR A 128 -29.13 -9.72 -3.73
N LYS A 129 -29.53 -10.97 -4.02
CA LYS A 129 -29.47 -12.08 -3.07
C LYS A 129 -28.06 -12.50 -2.68
N GLN A 130 -27.05 -12.06 -3.44
CA GLN A 130 -25.63 -12.28 -3.13
C GLN A 130 -25.10 -11.25 -2.12
N LEU A 131 -25.90 -10.24 -1.76
CA LEU A 131 -25.55 -9.22 -0.79
C LEU A 131 -26.07 -9.61 0.61
N PRO A 132 -25.39 -9.20 1.70
CA PRO A 132 -24.18 -8.37 1.70
C PRO A 132 -22.92 -9.16 1.35
N ILE A 133 -21.96 -8.53 0.70
CA ILE A 133 -20.62 -9.04 0.50
C ILE A 133 -19.61 -8.03 1.04
N ASN A 134 -18.67 -8.49 1.85
CA ASN A 134 -17.59 -7.67 2.39
C ASN A 134 -16.26 -8.17 1.81
N LEU A 135 -15.60 -7.31 1.04
CA LEU A 135 -14.29 -7.58 0.48
C LEU A 135 -13.26 -6.72 1.17
N TYR A 136 -12.08 -7.27 1.46
CA TYR A 136 -10.97 -6.50 2.00
C TYR A 136 -9.67 -6.85 1.30
N GLN A 137 -8.66 -6.00 1.50
CA GLN A 137 -7.33 -6.20 0.96
C GLN A 137 -6.28 -5.65 1.91
N ILE A 138 -5.13 -6.29 1.95
CA ILE A 138 -3.93 -5.82 2.64
C ILE A 138 -2.81 -5.74 1.61
N GLN A 139 -2.59 -4.55 1.05
CA GLN A 139 -1.60 -4.37 0.00
C GLN A 139 -1.10 -2.93 -0.08
N THR A 140 0.03 -2.74 -0.76
CA THR A 140 0.67 -1.44 -0.99
C THR A 140 -0.23 -0.53 -1.82
N LYS A 141 -0.21 0.76 -1.49
CA LYS A 141 -0.76 1.87 -2.27
C LYS A 141 0.37 2.81 -2.66
N PHE A 142 0.23 3.44 -3.82
CA PHE A 142 1.22 4.38 -4.33
C PHE A 142 0.61 5.77 -4.40
N ARG A 143 1.23 6.74 -3.70
CA ARG A 143 0.76 8.13 -3.71
C ARG A 143 1.94 9.06 -3.82
N ASP A 144 1.91 9.94 -4.82
CA ASP A 144 2.86 11.01 -4.99
C ASP A 144 2.37 12.25 -4.23
N GLU A 145 2.54 12.22 -2.91
CA GLU A 145 2.07 13.28 -2.03
C GLU A 145 3.18 14.32 -1.80
N ILE A 146 2.88 15.59 -2.07
CA ILE A 146 3.80 16.73 -1.83
C ILE A 146 4.16 16.82 -0.34
N ARG A 147 3.23 16.49 0.54
CA ARG A 147 3.41 16.49 2.01
C ARG A 147 2.97 15.16 2.60
N PRO A 148 3.79 14.11 2.50
CA PRO A 148 3.46 12.83 3.11
C PRO A 148 3.37 13.00 4.63
N ARG A 149 2.39 12.33 5.24
CA ARG A 149 2.25 12.35 6.69
C ARG A 149 3.27 11.39 7.31
N PHE A 150 3.97 11.83 8.32
CA PHE A 150 4.73 11.05 9.32
C PHE A 150 5.53 9.81 8.86
N GLY A 151 6.83 9.96 8.73
CA GLY A 151 7.80 8.87 8.70
C GLY A 151 7.56 7.84 7.60
N LEU A 152 7.08 6.65 7.97
CA LEU A 152 6.79 5.57 7.01
C LEU A 152 5.37 5.62 6.41
N MET A 153 4.53 6.46 6.89
CA MET A 153 3.18 6.64 6.38
C MET A 153 3.09 7.90 5.54
#